data_0237ba95b0ed0743e87f41c89dec1a00
#
_entry.id   0237ba95b0ed0743e87f41c89dec1a00
#
_cell.length_a   1.000
_cell.length_b   1.000
_cell.length_c   1.000
_cell.angle_alpha   90.00
_cell.angle_beta   90.00
_cell.angle_gamma   90.00
#
_symmetry.space_group_name_H-M   'P 1'
#
loop_
_entity.id
_entity.type
_entity.pdbx_description
1 polymer ?
#
loop_
_entity_poly.entity_id
_entity_poly.type
_entity_poly.pdbx_seq_one_letter_code
_entity_poly.pdbx_strand_id
1 'polypeptide(L)'
;QPLLTQYCDGKNVQCPGWMTQWGSKYLGDQGKTPYEILTNYYGNDIELVTAEIVKGSPSSYPGYDLTIGSSGAEVETIQDQLNRIAQNYPLIPKLAVDGVYGSKTQEAVKVFQSIFNLPQTGVVDYATWYKISDVYVGVTRIAELRSSINQKVFVPPLSFDIMNSKEIPKINYFDD
;
A
#
# COMPACT_ATOMS: atom_id res chain seq x y z
N GLN A 1 -8.22 -11.90 -3.74
CA GLN A 1 -7.47 -10.88 -2.96
C GLN A 1 -6.51 -10.14 -3.86
N PRO A 2 -6.35 -8.81 -3.69
CA PRO A 2 -5.38 -8.06 -4.46
C PRO A 2 -3.97 -8.61 -4.25
N LEU A 3 -3.21 -8.69 -5.34
CA LEU A 3 -1.80 -9.04 -5.28
C LEU A 3 -1.01 -7.80 -4.90
N LEU A 4 -0.21 -7.91 -3.84
CA LEU A 4 0.65 -6.81 -3.39
C LEU A 4 2.00 -6.90 -4.11
N THR A 5 2.49 -5.75 -4.53
CA THR A 5 3.84 -5.59 -5.06
C THR A 5 4.69 -4.87 -4.02
N GLN A 6 5.94 -5.31 -3.86
CA GLN A 6 6.87 -4.69 -2.94
C GLN A 6 8.20 -4.46 -3.65
N TYR A 7 8.87 -3.35 -3.31
CA TYR A 7 10.23 -3.14 -3.76
C TYR A 7 11.14 -4.21 -3.16
N CYS A 8 11.84 -4.91 -4.02
CA CYS A 8 12.93 -5.78 -3.64
C CYS A 8 13.94 -5.84 -4.79
N ASP A 9 15.20 -5.95 -4.48
CA ASP A 9 16.29 -6.03 -5.45
C ASP A 9 16.98 -7.41 -5.47
N GLY A 10 16.56 -8.32 -4.61
CA GLY A 10 17.13 -9.65 -4.45
C GLY A 10 18.53 -9.65 -3.84
N LYS A 11 19.09 -8.49 -3.53
CA LYS A 11 20.46 -8.31 -3.05
C LYS A 11 20.48 -7.74 -1.62
N ASN A 12 19.85 -6.59 -1.41
CA ASN A 12 19.72 -5.93 -0.10
C ASN A 12 18.38 -6.25 0.55
N VAL A 13 17.35 -6.43 -0.28
CA VAL A 13 16.00 -6.79 0.16
C VAL A 13 15.60 -8.05 -0.60
N GLN A 14 15.37 -9.14 0.13
CA GLN A 14 14.93 -10.40 -0.48
C GLN A 14 13.55 -10.26 -1.13
N CYS A 15 13.40 -10.87 -2.30
CA CYS A 15 12.14 -10.90 -3.03
C CYS A 15 11.34 -12.14 -2.60
N PRO A 16 10.20 -11.99 -1.90
CA PRO A 16 9.45 -13.11 -1.34
C PRO A 16 8.50 -13.79 -2.36
N GLY A 17 8.91 -13.91 -3.62
CA GLY A 17 8.10 -14.51 -4.69
C GLY A 17 7.01 -13.57 -5.24
N TRP A 18 7.09 -12.27 -4.97
CA TRP A 18 6.19 -11.26 -5.52
C TRP A 18 6.79 -10.58 -6.75
N MET A 19 5.92 -9.89 -7.51
CA MET A 19 6.39 -9.11 -8.66
C MET A 19 7.36 -8.02 -8.19
N THR A 20 8.56 -8.01 -8.79
CA THR A 20 9.58 -7.01 -8.47
C THR A 20 9.48 -5.84 -9.45
N GLN A 21 9.78 -4.63 -8.99
CA GLN A 21 9.74 -3.44 -9.83
C GLN A 21 10.71 -3.55 -11.03
N TRP A 22 11.94 -3.93 -10.78
CA TRP A 22 12.95 -4.04 -11.83
C TRP A 22 12.76 -5.26 -12.74
N GLY A 23 12.30 -6.37 -12.18
CA GLY A 23 12.00 -7.55 -12.97
C GLY A 23 10.79 -7.34 -13.90
N SER A 24 9.75 -6.64 -13.44
CA SER A 24 8.61 -6.30 -14.29
C SER A 24 9.01 -5.31 -15.39
N LYS A 25 9.87 -4.32 -15.07
CA LYS A 25 10.42 -3.40 -16.07
C LYS A 25 11.24 -4.18 -17.12
N TYR A 26 12.14 -5.07 -16.71
CA TYR A 26 12.94 -5.87 -17.61
C TYR A 26 12.10 -6.68 -18.59
N LEU A 27 11.04 -7.34 -18.10
CA LEU A 27 10.12 -8.09 -18.95
C LEU A 27 9.33 -7.17 -19.91
N GLY A 28 8.95 -5.98 -19.44
CA GLY A 28 8.30 -4.97 -20.27
C GLY A 28 9.23 -4.47 -21.39
N ASP A 29 10.50 -4.24 -21.09
CA ASP A 29 11.52 -3.83 -22.07
C ASP A 29 11.75 -4.93 -23.16
N GLN A 30 11.48 -6.19 -22.83
CA GLN A 30 11.48 -7.30 -23.78
C GLN A 30 10.16 -7.45 -24.57
N GLY A 31 9.25 -6.53 -24.42
CA GLY A 31 7.97 -6.53 -25.13
C GLY A 31 6.88 -7.42 -24.52
N LYS A 32 7.07 -7.90 -23.29
CA LYS A 32 6.01 -8.64 -22.57
C LYS A 32 4.86 -7.72 -22.22
N THR A 33 3.64 -8.22 -22.44
CA THR A 33 2.41 -7.53 -22.06
C THR A 33 2.24 -7.54 -20.53
N PRO A 34 1.46 -6.62 -19.94
CA PRO A 34 1.17 -6.63 -18.51
C PRO A 34 0.63 -7.98 -18.00
N TYR A 35 -0.21 -8.65 -18.79
CA TYR A 35 -0.75 -9.96 -18.45
C TYR A 35 0.35 -11.04 -18.40
N GLU A 36 1.22 -11.08 -19.40
CA GLU A 36 2.37 -12.00 -19.40
C GLU A 36 3.33 -11.75 -18.26
N ILE A 37 3.53 -10.49 -17.85
CA ILE A 37 4.34 -10.14 -16.69
C ILE A 37 3.67 -10.66 -15.41
N LEU A 38 2.38 -10.43 -15.24
CA LEU A 38 1.65 -10.93 -14.08
C LEU A 38 1.67 -12.46 -14.00
N THR A 39 1.40 -13.16 -15.12
CA THR A 39 1.42 -14.62 -15.16
C THR A 39 2.82 -15.21 -14.94
N ASN A 40 3.86 -14.50 -15.34
CA ASN A 40 5.25 -14.90 -15.06
C ASN A 40 5.55 -14.96 -13.55
N TYR A 41 4.97 -14.04 -12.76
CA TYR A 41 5.20 -13.99 -11.31
C TYR A 41 4.20 -14.80 -10.50
N TYR A 42 2.96 -14.87 -10.95
CA TYR A 42 1.86 -15.41 -10.15
C TYR A 42 1.23 -16.69 -10.70
N GLY A 43 1.70 -17.17 -11.86
CA GLY A 43 1.16 -18.34 -12.53
C GLY A 43 -0.02 -18.02 -13.45
N ASN A 44 -0.50 -19.03 -14.16
CA ASN A 44 -1.57 -18.88 -15.15
C ASN A 44 -2.99 -18.99 -14.58
N ASP A 45 -3.10 -19.25 -13.29
CA ASP A 45 -4.35 -19.38 -12.56
C ASP A 45 -4.84 -18.06 -11.94
N ILE A 46 -4.24 -16.93 -12.33
CA ILE A 46 -4.69 -15.62 -11.93
C ILE A 46 -5.84 -15.14 -12.83
N GLU A 47 -6.80 -14.46 -12.19
CA GLU A 47 -7.89 -13.77 -12.86
C GLU A 47 -7.72 -12.26 -12.73
N LEU A 48 -7.84 -11.52 -13.83
CA LEU A 48 -7.87 -10.06 -13.82
C LEU A 48 -9.32 -9.60 -13.70
N VAL A 49 -9.62 -8.95 -12.59
CA VAL A 49 -10.96 -8.42 -12.32
C VAL A 49 -10.88 -6.89 -12.29
N THR A 50 -11.76 -6.24 -13.06
CA THR A 50 -11.95 -4.79 -12.93
C THR A 50 -12.83 -4.51 -11.73
N ALA A 51 -12.33 -3.74 -10.78
CA ALA A 51 -13.09 -3.31 -9.62
C ALA A 51 -13.15 -1.77 -9.59
N GLU A 52 -14.36 -1.24 -9.39
CA GLU A 52 -14.54 0.22 -9.20
C GLU A 52 -13.87 0.69 -7.89
N ILE A 53 -13.92 -0.16 -6.87
CA ILE A 53 -13.30 0.10 -5.57
C ILE A 53 -12.56 -1.15 -5.11
N VAL A 54 -11.27 -1.02 -4.84
CA VAL A 54 -10.47 -2.07 -4.18
C VAL A 54 -10.51 -1.83 -2.68
N LYS A 55 -11.41 -2.52 -1.98
CA LYS A 55 -11.49 -2.41 -0.52
C LYS A 55 -10.21 -2.92 0.13
N GLY A 56 -9.69 -2.13 1.07
CA GLY A 56 -8.56 -2.51 1.90
C GLY A 56 -7.19 -2.10 1.35
N SER A 57 -7.08 -1.57 0.14
CA SER A 57 -5.84 -0.95 -0.31
C SER A 57 -5.80 0.51 0.12
N PRO A 58 -4.74 0.96 0.83
CA PRO A 58 -4.58 2.38 1.13
C PRO A 58 -4.50 3.19 -0.16
N SER A 59 -5.27 4.26 -0.23
CA SER A 59 -5.18 5.22 -1.33
C SER A 59 -4.01 6.17 -1.14
N SER A 60 -3.50 6.72 -2.24
CA SER A 60 -2.49 7.78 -2.18
C SER A 60 -3.07 9.05 -1.56
N TYR A 61 -2.19 9.87 -0.96
CA TYR A 61 -2.56 11.19 -0.48
C TYR A 61 -3.17 12.02 -1.62
N PRO A 62 -4.31 12.70 -1.39
CA PRO A 62 -5.06 13.38 -2.45
C PRO A 62 -4.40 14.65 -2.99
N GLY A 63 -3.30 15.11 -2.38
CA GLY A 63 -2.60 16.32 -2.77
C GLY A 63 -3.05 17.57 -2.00
N TYR A 64 -3.97 17.44 -1.04
CA TYR A 64 -4.45 18.52 -0.17
C TYR A 64 -4.79 17.99 1.23
N ASP A 65 -4.67 18.85 2.21
CA ASP A 65 -4.95 18.50 3.60
C ASP A 65 -6.45 18.38 3.87
N LEU A 66 -6.84 17.41 4.72
CA LEU A 66 -8.20 17.29 5.21
C LEU A 66 -8.32 17.97 6.58
N THR A 67 -9.31 18.84 6.72
CA THR A 67 -9.57 19.63 7.92
C THR A 67 -11.08 19.83 8.11
N ILE A 68 -11.49 20.50 9.16
CA ILE A 68 -12.90 20.86 9.39
C ILE A 68 -13.47 21.55 8.14
N GLY A 69 -14.59 21.02 7.66
CA GLY A 69 -15.27 21.49 6.45
C GLY A 69 -14.89 20.70 5.18
N SER A 70 -13.84 19.88 5.20
CA SER A 70 -13.57 18.94 4.10
C SER A 70 -14.67 17.89 4.02
N SER A 71 -14.98 17.44 2.80
CA SER A 71 -15.98 16.38 2.57
C SER A 71 -15.64 15.56 1.34
N GLY A 72 -16.11 14.32 1.29
CA GLY A 72 -15.97 13.42 0.15
C GLY A 72 -15.37 12.07 0.51
N ALA A 73 -14.99 11.30 -0.52
CA ALA A 73 -14.51 9.93 -0.41
C ALA A 73 -13.21 9.80 0.39
N GLU A 74 -12.35 10.81 0.34
CA GLU A 74 -11.08 10.85 1.09
C GLU A 74 -11.35 10.96 2.60
N VAL A 75 -12.38 11.71 2.98
CA VAL A 75 -12.82 11.81 4.38
C VAL A 75 -13.44 10.50 4.84
N GLU A 76 -14.31 9.88 4.05
CA GLU A 76 -14.85 8.54 4.34
C GLU A 76 -13.73 7.52 4.54
N THR A 77 -12.71 7.56 3.68
CA THR A 77 -11.54 6.68 3.78
C THR A 77 -10.83 6.83 5.13
N ILE A 78 -10.56 8.07 5.56
CA ILE A 78 -9.89 8.33 6.84
C ILE A 78 -10.78 7.93 8.02
N GLN A 79 -12.08 8.21 7.96
CA GLN A 79 -13.03 7.81 9.01
C GLN A 79 -13.09 6.28 9.16
N ASP A 80 -13.17 5.54 8.05
CA ASP A 80 -13.16 4.07 8.06
C ASP A 80 -11.84 3.51 8.60
N GLN A 81 -10.71 4.03 8.12
CA GLN A 81 -9.40 3.60 8.58
C GLN A 81 -9.19 3.87 10.07
N LEU A 82 -9.56 5.04 10.57
CA LEU A 82 -9.49 5.37 11.99
C LEU A 82 -10.40 4.47 12.84
N ASN A 83 -11.61 4.17 12.38
CA ASN A 83 -12.50 3.22 13.06
C ASN A 83 -11.90 1.81 13.15
N ARG A 84 -11.20 1.39 12.12
CA ARG A 84 -10.54 0.09 12.12
C ARG A 84 -9.33 0.08 13.06
N ILE A 85 -8.55 1.14 13.06
CA ILE A 85 -7.43 1.34 13.99
C ILE A 85 -7.92 1.41 15.43
N ALA A 86 -9.05 2.07 15.69
CA ALA A 86 -9.64 2.21 17.01
C ALA A 86 -9.96 0.86 17.70
N GLN A 87 -10.11 -0.22 16.95
CA GLN A 87 -10.29 -1.57 17.53
C GLN A 87 -9.07 -2.03 18.33
N ASN A 88 -7.87 -1.60 17.93
CA ASN A 88 -6.61 -1.88 18.60
C ASN A 88 -6.14 -0.73 19.50
N TYR A 89 -6.65 0.48 19.24
CA TYR A 89 -6.31 1.72 19.96
C TYR A 89 -7.58 2.41 20.45
N PRO A 90 -8.22 1.91 21.53
CA PRO A 90 -9.56 2.33 21.97
C PRO A 90 -9.65 3.77 22.47
N LEU A 91 -8.55 4.48 22.62
CA LEU A 91 -8.55 5.92 22.90
C LEU A 91 -9.04 6.75 21.71
N ILE A 92 -8.94 6.23 20.48
CA ILE A 92 -9.43 6.90 19.28
C ILE A 92 -10.95 6.78 19.25
N PRO A 93 -11.69 7.92 19.25
CA PRO A 93 -13.15 7.89 19.22
C PRO A 93 -13.68 7.23 17.95
N LYS A 94 -14.75 6.45 18.07
CA LYS A 94 -15.48 5.93 16.89
C LYS A 94 -16.20 7.05 16.16
N LEU A 95 -16.11 7.01 14.84
CA LEU A 95 -16.67 7.99 13.92
C LEU A 95 -17.84 7.39 13.12
N ALA A 96 -18.80 8.23 12.75
CA ALA A 96 -19.67 7.93 11.62
C ALA A 96 -18.82 8.04 10.34
N VAL A 97 -18.99 7.10 9.41
CA VAL A 97 -18.37 7.15 8.08
C VAL A 97 -19.37 7.86 7.17
N ASP A 98 -19.37 9.17 7.23
CA ASP A 98 -20.34 10.05 6.55
C ASP A 98 -19.69 10.98 5.51
N GLY A 99 -18.37 10.89 5.38
CA GLY A 99 -17.62 11.73 4.45
C GLY A 99 -17.55 13.21 4.85
N VAL A 100 -17.90 13.57 6.09
CA VAL A 100 -17.86 14.96 6.58
C VAL A 100 -16.80 15.10 7.66
N TYR A 101 -15.80 15.95 7.41
CA TYR A 101 -14.75 16.24 8.38
C TYR A 101 -15.27 17.26 9.42
N GLY A 102 -15.94 16.76 10.43
CA GLY A 102 -16.45 17.55 11.55
C GLY A 102 -15.50 17.56 12.76
N SER A 103 -15.96 18.17 13.86
CA SER A 103 -15.19 18.27 15.11
C SER A 103 -14.83 16.89 15.69
N LYS A 104 -15.71 15.89 15.56
CA LYS A 104 -15.44 14.51 16.01
C LYS A 104 -14.30 13.86 15.22
N THR A 105 -14.28 14.07 13.90
CA THR A 105 -13.19 13.57 13.05
C THR A 105 -11.88 14.25 13.41
N GLN A 106 -11.90 15.57 13.65
CA GLN A 106 -10.73 16.30 14.11
C GLN A 106 -10.18 15.78 15.43
N GLU A 107 -11.07 15.51 16.39
CA GLU A 107 -10.68 14.97 17.70
C GLU A 107 -10.04 13.58 17.53
N ALA A 108 -10.64 12.68 16.75
CA ALA A 108 -10.07 11.37 16.47
C ALA A 108 -8.68 11.46 15.83
N VAL A 109 -8.50 12.38 14.90
CA VAL A 109 -7.19 12.64 14.26
C VAL A 109 -6.18 13.17 15.28
N LYS A 110 -6.54 14.09 16.18
CA LYS A 110 -5.64 14.57 17.24
C LYS A 110 -5.22 13.45 18.18
N VAL A 111 -6.16 12.60 18.60
CA VAL A 111 -5.86 11.44 19.44
C VAL A 111 -4.92 10.46 18.69
N PHE A 112 -5.19 10.18 17.43
CA PHE A 112 -4.31 9.37 16.58
C PHE A 112 -2.90 9.97 16.53
N GLN A 113 -2.80 11.26 16.21
CA GLN A 113 -1.52 11.97 16.14
C GLN A 113 -0.74 11.89 17.46
N SER A 114 -1.45 12.03 18.60
CA SER A 114 -0.85 11.87 19.92
C SER A 114 -0.27 10.48 20.16
N ILE A 115 -1.03 9.42 19.81
CA ILE A 115 -0.61 8.02 20.00
C ILE A 115 0.64 7.70 19.17
N PHE A 116 0.71 8.25 17.96
CA PHE A 116 1.79 7.94 17.00
C PHE A 116 2.87 9.02 16.91
N ASN A 117 2.98 9.90 17.93
CA ASN A 117 4.01 10.93 18.05
C ASN A 117 4.07 11.90 16.84
N LEU A 118 2.92 12.27 16.31
CA LEU A 118 2.77 13.31 15.30
C LEU A 118 2.34 14.63 15.96
N PRO A 119 2.58 15.79 15.32
CA PRO A 119 2.01 17.07 15.77
C PRO A 119 0.48 16.99 15.85
N GLN A 120 -0.10 17.32 17.00
CA GLN A 120 -1.55 17.20 17.28
C GLN A 120 -2.35 18.34 16.66
N THR A 121 -2.25 18.52 15.37
CA THR A 121 -2.93 19.59 14.63
C THR A 121 -4.42 19.33 14.42
N GLY A 122 -4.81 18.06 14.39
CA GLY A 122 -6.14 17.65 13.94
C GLY A 122 -6.38 17.88 12.46
N VAL A 123 -5.31 17.98 11.67
CA VAL A 123 -5.32 18.07 10.21
C VAL A 123 -4.71 16.78 9.67
N VAL A 124 -5.32 16.20 8.64
CA VAL A 124 -4.73 15.09 7.92
C VAL A 124 -3.89 15.66 6.78
N ASP A 125 -2.66 16.00 7.12
CA ASP A 125 -1.62 16.38 6.18
C ASP A 125 -0.97 15.12 5.55
N TYR A 126 0.00 15.33 4.67
CA TYR A 126 0.75 14.25 4.01
C TYR A 126 1.30 13.21 5.01
N ALA A 127 1.93 13.66 6.08
CA ALA A 127 2.54 12.78 7.08
C ALA A 127 1.48 11.98 7.86
N THR A 128 0.40 12.63 8.25
CA THR A 128 -0.72 12.01 8.96
C THR A 128 -1.46 11.01 8.08
N TRP A 129 -1.69 11.33 6.80
CA TRP A 129 -2.32 10.44 5.84
C TRP A 129 -1.57 9.11 5.72
N TYR A 130 -0.27 9.17 5.44
CA TYR A 130 0.52 7.95 5.28
C TYR A 130 0.74 7.21 6.60
N LYS A 131 0.76 7.91 7.73
CA LYS A 131 0.82 7.24 9.04
C LYS A 131 -0.48 6.49 9.35
N ILE A 132 -1.64 7.06 9.04
CA ILE A 132 -2.93 6.36 9.16
C ILE A 132 -2.94 5.12 8.26
N SER A 133 -2.52 5.26 7.00
CA SER A 133 -2.44 4.15 6.04
C SER A 133 -1.50 3.03 6.51
N ASP A 134 -0.32 3.36 7.02
CA ASP A 134 0.67 2.42 7.55
C ASP A 134 0.12 1.62 8.74
N VAL A 135 -0.45 2.33 9.72
CA VAL A 135 -1.07 1.69 10.90
C VAL A 135 -2.28 0.83 10.51
N TYR A 136 -3.11 1.31 9.56
CA TYR A 136 -4.25 0.56 9.05
C TYR A 136 -3.81 -0.76 8.41
N VAL A 137 -2.78 -0.76 7.56
CA VAL A 137 -2.21 -1.98 6.97
C VAL A 137 -1.73 -2.93 8.06
N GLY A 138 -1.04 -2.43 9.08
CA GLY A 138 -0.55 -3.22 10.20
C GLY A 138 -1.69 -3.87 11.00
N VAL A 139 -2.72 -3.11 11.40
CA VAL A 139 -3.82 -3.66 12.23
C VAL A 139 -4.78 -4.56 11.46
N THR A 140 -4.88 -4.38 10.14
CA THR A 140 -5.72 -5.22 9.29
C THR A 140 -4.99 -6.46 8.78
N ARG A 141 -3.67 -6.50 8.90
CA ARG A 141 -2.80 -7.56 8.38
C ARG A 141 -3.01 -7.84 6.90
N ILE A 142 -3.39 -6.85 6.12
CA ILE A 142 -3.64 -7.00 4.68
C ILE A 142 -2.41 -7.57 3.97
N ALA A 143 -1.22 -7.17 4.40
CA ALA A 143 0.05 -7.68 3.87
C ALA A 143 0.36 -9.13 4.33
N GLU A 144 -0.21 -9.58 5.45
CA GLU A 144 0.09 -10.88 6.07
C GLU A 144 -0.92 -11.99 5.70
N LEU A 145 -2.08 -11.65 5.14
CA LEU A 145 -3.16 -12.60 4.82
C LEU A 145 -2.75 -13.73 3.85
N ARG A 146 -1.54 -13.68 3.30
CA ARG A 146 -0.96 -14.72 2.45
C ARG A 146 -0.28 -15.85 3.18
N SER A 147 0.11 -15.70 4.44
CA SER A 147 0.87 -16.71 5.16
C SER A 147 0.02 -17.90 5.66
N SER A 148 -1.30 -17.78 5.67
CA SER A 148 -2.22 -18.79 6.18
C SER A 148 -2.90 -19.66 5.12
N ILE A 149 -2.70 -19.38 3.83
CA ILE A 149 -3.18 -20.24 2.75
C ILE A 149 -1.96 -21.02 2.23
N ASN A 150 -1.99 -22.36 2.31
CA ASN A 150 -0.98 -23.30 1.82
C ASN A 150 -0.22 -22.76 0.60
N GLN A 151 0.90 -22.08 0.85
CA GLN A 151 1.78 -21.64 -0.20
C GLN A 151 2.51 -22.85 -0.76
N LYS A 152 2.11 -23.32 -1.93
CA LYS A 152 3.13 -23.79 -2.88
C LYS A 152 3.95 -22.54 -3.19
N VAL A 153 5.14 -22.47 -2.59
CA VAL A 153 6.13 -21.45 -2.93
C VAL A 153 6.47 -21.67 -4.38
N PHE A 154 5.84 -20.88 -5.26
CA PHE A 154 6.25 -20.80 -6.65
C PHE A 154 7.49 -19.91 -6.66
N VAL A 155 8.64 -20.51 -6.77
CA VAL A 155 9.88 -19.83 -7.11
C VAL A 155 9.91 -19.75 -8.63
N PRO A 156 9.68 -18.59 -9.25
CA PRO A 156 9.78 -18.48 -10.70
C PRO A 156 11.22 -18.81 -11.11
N PRO A 157 11.44 -19.71 -12.08
CA PRO A 157 12.78 -20.17 -12.47
C PRO A 157 13.68 -19.08 -13.06
N LEU A 158 13.19 -17.87 -13.26
CA LEU A 158 13.91 -16.79 -13.96
C LEU A 158 14.40 -15.64 -13.06
N SER A 159 14.14 -15.66 -11.77
CA SER A 159 14.49 -14.49 -10.95
C SER A 159 15.98 -14.36 -10.63
N PHE A 160 16.76 -15.40 -10.72
CA PHE A 160 18.18 -15.40 -10.34
C PHE A 160 19.15 -15.14 -11.49
N ASP A 161 18.87 -15.65 -12.67
CA ASP A 161 19.81 -15.54 -13.80
C ASP A 161 19.80 -14.15 -14.44
N ILE A 162 18.69 -13.42 -14.32
CA ILE A 162 18.53 -12.08 -14.91
C ILE A 162 19.34 -11.02 -14.15
N MET A 163 19.48 -11.17 -12.82
CA MET A 163 20.27 -10.20 -12.02
C MET A 163 21.77 -10.43 -12.06
N ASN A 164 22.22 -11.60 -12.54
CA ASN A 164 23.65 -11.90 -12.72
C ASN A 164 24.18 -11.57 -14.11
N SER A 165 23.36 -11.12 -15.06
CA SER A 165 23.85 -10.62 -16.32
C SER A 165 24.61 -9.31 -16.09
N LYS A 166 25.89 -9.27 -16.51
CA LYS A 166 26.83 -8.14 -16.35
C LYS A 166 26.43 -6.87 -17.12
N GLU A 167 25.22 -6.77 -17.61
CA GLU A 167 24.76 -5.72 -18.52
C GLU A 167 23.56 -4.93 -17.97
N ILE A 168 23.50 -4.67 -16.65
CA ILE A 168 22.59 -3.64 -16.16
C ILE A 168 23.29 -2.30 -16.38
N PRO A 169 22.81 -1.42 -17.29
CA PRO A 169 23.38 -0.09 -17.43
C PRO A 169 23.28 0.62 -16.08
N LYS A 170 24.39 1.15 -15.59
CA LYS A 170 24.39 2.08 -14.47
C LYS A 170 23.65 3.32 -14.93
N ILE A 171 22.38 3.45 -14.59
CA ILE A 171 21.65 4.69 -14.76
C ILE A 171 22.11 5.59 -13.62
N ASN A 172 22.96 6.56 -13.93
CA ASN A 172 23.28 7.66 -13.02
C ASN A 172 22.05 8.54 -12.91
N TYR A 173 21.44 8.56 -11.74
CA TYR A 173 20.25 9.38 -11.44
C TYR A 173 20.59 10.79 -10.92
N PHE A 174 21.82 11.26 -11.13
CA PHE A 174 22.22 12.61 -10.73
C PHE A 174 23.13 13.20 -11.80
N ASP A 175 22.56 13.81 -12.79
CA ASP A 175 23.14 14.93 -13.53
C ASP A 175 21.98 15.82 -14.03
N ASP A 176 22.01 17.06 -13.50
CA ASP A 176 21.22 18.28 -13.71
C ASP A 176 19.95 18.44 -12.88
#